data_a5346fba7983ec882d6a420dd849f3e9
#
_entry.id   a5346fba7983ec882d6a420dd849f3e9
#
_cell.length_a   1.000
_cell.length_b   1.000
_cell.length_c   1.000
_cell.angle_alpha   90.00
_cell.angle_beta   90.00
_cell.angle_gamma   90.00
#
_symmetry.space_group_name_H-M   'P 1'
#
loop_
_entity.id
_entity.type
_entity.pdbx_description
1 polymer ?
#
loop_
_entity_poly.entity_id
_entity_poly.type
_entity_poly.pdbx_seq_one_letter_code
_entity_poly.pdbx_strand_id
1 'polypeptide(L)'
;MPNNFFPQRPSVTPTIYAYRLPGVESHKGYLKVGFTNRTAKERIDEQLHTSKIRYEIVLIESAMSNDGSCFTDKDVHRILELKGFQRLNPLDKTDEWFRCTVADVEAAILSLRTGRDNEENRTQNFTMRPEQYRAVEMTKNYFERVAKEDTNRTPRFLWNAKMRFGKTLCALQLAREMGEWEGDVQVKRTLIVTHR
;
A
#
# COMPACT_ATOMS: atom_id res chain seq x y z
N MET A 1 -21.36 46.74 19.75
CA MET A 1 -21.92 45.48 19.23
C MET A 1 -21.25 45.19 17.92
N PRO A 2 -20.43 44.13 17.76
CA PRO A 2 -19.87 43.80 16.46
C PRO A 2 -20.97 43.22 15.58
N ASN A 3 -21.30 43.93 14.49
CA ASN A 3 -22.21 43.45 13.47
C ASN A 3 -21.54 42.27 12.73
N ASN A 4 -21.90 41.05 13.09
CA ASN A 4 -21.60 39.87 12.28
C ASN A 4 -22.50 39.89 11.03
N PHE A 5 -22.07 40.62 10.00
CA PHE A 5 -22.80 40.76 8.75
C PHE A 5 -22.74 39.50 7.88
N PHE A 6 -21.87 38.53 8.23
CA PHE A 6 -21.79 37.24 7.56
C PHE A 6 -22.19 36.16 8.54
N PRO A 7 -23.17 35.29 8.19
CA PRO A 7 -23.44 34.11 8.98
C PRO A 7 -22.15 33.30 9.05
N GLN A 8 -21.71 32.97 10.26
CA GLN A 8 -20.57 32.07 10.42
C GLN A 8 -20.93 30.79 9.73
N ARG A 9 -20.14 30.42 8.68
CA ARG A 9 -20.25 29.10 8.09
C ARG A 9 -19.93 28.10 9.20
N PRO A 10 -20.78 27.08 9.41
CA PRO A 10 -20.41 26.01 10.31
C PRO A 10 -19.03 25.52 9.87
N SER A 11 -18.10 25.34 10.80
CA SER A 11 -16.78 24.81 10.53
C SER A 11 -16.92 23.35 10.10
N VAL A 12 -17.13 23.16 8.81
CA VAL A 12 -17.19 21.83 8.20
C VAL A 12 -15.76 21.35 8.10
N THR A 13 -15.43 20.32 8.86
CA THR A 13 -14.12 19.68 8.77
C THR A 13 -14.27 18.41 7.91
N PRO A 14 -13.81 18.44 6.65
CA PRO A 14 -13.83 17.24 5.82
C PRO A 14 -12.97 16.15 6.48
N THR A 15 -13.57 14.98 6.64
CA THR A 15 -13.01 13.89 7.46
C THR A 15 -13.07 12.57 6.72
N ILE A 16 -11.96 11.85 6.69
CA ILE A 16 -11.91 10.42 6.36
C ILE A 16 -12.10 9.63 7.66
N TYR A 17 -12.95 8.65 7.63
CA TYR A 17 -13.14 7.73 8.74
C TYR A 17 -13.01 6.29 8.27
N ALA A 18 -12.57 5.41 9.16
CA ALA A 18 -12.62 3.98 8.93
C ALA A 18 -13.24 3.27 10.13
N TYR A 19 -14.03 2.23 9.85
CA TYR A 19 -14.62 1.40 10.87
C TYR A 19 -14.68 -0.08 10.46
N ARG A 20 -14.83 -0.94 11.45
CA ARG A 20 -15.03 -2.39 11.27
C ARG A 20 -16.31 -2.84 11.92
N LEU A 21 -16.77 -4.03 11.54
CA LEU A 21 -17.98 -4.68 12.06
C LEU A 21 -17.58 -5.92 12.90
N PRO A 22 -17.33 -5.75 14.21
CA PRO A 22 -17.06 -6.88 15.07
C PRO A 22 -18.28 -7.82 15.13
N GLY A 23 -18.08 -9.11 14.84
CA GLY A 23 -19.15 -10.11 14.85
C GLY A 23 -19.84 -10.36 13.51
N VAL A 24 -19.43 -9.68 12.44
CA VAL A 24 -19.86 -9.99 11.07
C VAL A 24 -18.74 -10.77 10.36
N GLU A 25 -18.89 -12.10 10.27
CA GLU A 25 -17.82 -12.98 9.75
C GLU A 25 -17.41 -12.64 8.32
N SER A 26 -18.36 -12.25 7.45
CA SER A 26 -18.10 -11.84 6.08
C SER A 26 -17.20 -10.59 5.95
N HIS A 27 -17.12 -9.77 7.00
CA HIS A 27 -16.35 -8.53 7.04
C HIS A 27 -15.08 -8.62 7.90
N LYS A 28 -14.74 -9.82 8.36
CA LYS A 28 -13.56 -10.05 9.18
C LYS A 28 -12.27 -9.73 8.43
N GLY A 29 -11.47 -8.84 8.99
CA GLY A 29 -10.24 -8.34 8.36
C GLY A 29 -10.46 -7.25 7.30
N TYR A 30 -11.69 -6.74 7.19
CA TYR A 30 -12.02 -5.61 6.32
C TYR A 30 -12.28 -4.35 7.12
N LEU A 31 -11.90 -3.22 6.55
CA LEU A 31 -12.23 -1.88 7.03
C LEU A 31 -13.08 -1.17 5.99
N LYS A 32 -14.16 -0.55 6.43
CA LYS A 32 -14.88 0.42 5.58
C LYS A 32 -14.20 1.77 5.72
N VAL A 33 -13.88 2.36 4.58
CA VAL A 33 -13.26 3.69 4.51
C VAL A 33 -14.25 4.64 3.84
N GLY A 34 -14.62 5.71 4.53
CA GLY A 34 -15.61 6.68 4.05
C GLY A 34 -15.20 8.12 4.31
N PHE A 35 -15.96 9.03 3.70
CA PHE A 35 -15.79 10.47 3.82
C PHE A 35 -17.04 11.11 4.39
N THR A 36 -16.87 12.14 5.20
CA THR A 36 -17.97 12.96 5.71
C THR A 36 -17.55 14.41 5.96
N ASN A 37 -18.51 15.32 5.80
CA ASN A 37 -18.41 16.71 6.24
C ASN A 37 -19.09 16.94 7.60
N ARG A 38 -19.57 15.86 8.24
CA ARG A 38 -20.19 15.85 9.57
C ARG A 38 -19.38 14.96 10.50
N THR A 39 -19.91 14.64 11.67
CA THR A 39 -19.23 13.65 12.52
C THR A 39 -19.28 12.26 11.91
N ALA A 40 -18.17 11.51 12.03
CA ALA A 40 -18.09 10.13 11.53
C ALA A 40 -19.20 9.26 12.16
N LYS A 41 -19.46 9.45 13.44
CA LYS A 41 -20.50 8.71 14.16
C LYS A 41 -21.89 8.90 13.55
N GLU A 42 -22.32 10.15 13.34
CA GLU A 42 -23.63 10.43 12.71
C GLU A 42 -23.75 9.78 11.35
N ARG A 43 -22.67 9.84 10.54
CA ARG A 43 -22.66 9.25 9.20
C ARG A 43 -22.77 7.73 9.23
N ILE A 44 -22.07 7.07 10.16
CA ILE A 44 -22.12 5.62 10.31
C ILE A 44 -23.47 5.18 10.87
N ASP A 45 -23.99 5.90 11.87
CA ASP A 45 -25.30 5.63 12.45
C ASP A 45 -26.41 5.72 11.39
N GLU A 46 -26.36 6.71 10.49
CA GLU A 46 -27.27 6.80 9.34
C GLU A 46 -27.17 5.57 8.40
N GLN A 47 -25.94 5.14 8.10
CA GLN A 47 -25.71 4.00 7.20
C GLN A 47 -26.17 2.66 7.81
N LEU A 48 -26.01 2.50 9.12
CA LEU A 48 -26.32 1.26 9.83
C LEU A 48 -27.66 1.27 10.57
N HIS A 49 -28.41 2.37 10.47
CA HIS A 49 -29.63 2.61 11.25
C HIS A 49 -30.64 1.46 11.22
N THR A 50 -30.78 0.78 10.09
CA THR A 50 -31.73 -0.33 9.92
C THR A 50 -31.20 -1.68 10.39
N SER A 51 -29.88 -1.87 10.46
CA SER A 51 -29.27 -3.19 10.67
C SER A 51 -28.94 -3.50 12.14
N LYS A 52 -28.92 -2.52 13.03
CA LYS A 52 -28.52 -2.64 14.46
C LYS A 52 -27.18 -3.38 14.66
N ILE A 53 -26.33 -3.39 13.63
CA ILE A 53 -25.02 -4.05 13.66
C ILE A 53 -24.06 -3.20 14.50
N ARG A 54 -23.31 -3.86 15.39
CA ARG A 54 -22.25 -3.17 16.15
C ARG A 54 -21.10 -2.82 15.23
N TYR A 55 -20.60 -1.61 15.35
CA TYR A 55 -19.42 -1.14 14.65
C TYR A 55 -18.39 -0.57 15.63
N GLU A 56 -17.17 -0.50 15.19
CA GLU A 56 -16.07 0.09 15.93
C GLU A 56 -15.32 1.04 15.00
N ILE A 57 -15.31 2.33 15.34
CA ILE A 57 -14.53 3.34 14.61
C ILE A 57 -13.07 3.14 15.00
N VAL A 58 -12.22 2.93 14.00
CA VAL A 58 -10.80 2.66 14.19
C VAL A 58 -9.91 3.81 13.69
N LEU A 59 -10.48 4.73 12.88
CA LEU A 59 -9.77 5.89 12.35
C LEU A 59 -10.71 7.07 12.16
N ILE A 60 -10.25 8.26 12.51
CA ILE A 60 -10.84 9.56 12.17
C ILE A 60 -9.70 10.52 11.87
N GLU A 61 -9.59 10.96 10.61
CA GLU A 61 -8.51 11.81 10.14
C GLU A 61 -9.02 12.96 9.27
N SER A 62 -8.35 14.11 9.31
CA SER A 62 -8.66 15.23 8.43
C SER A 62 -8.39 14.90 6.97
N ALA A 63 -9.34 15.21 6.09
CA ALA A 63 -9.23 15.05 4.65
C ALA A 63 -8.61 16.29 3.96
N MET A 64 -7.77 17.03 4.66
CA MET A 64 -7.08 18.20 4.14
C MET A 64 -5.65 17.88 3.75
N SER A 65 -5.25 18.28 2.55
CA SER A 65 -3.87 18.24 2.09
C SER A 65 -3.07 19.43 2.63
N ASN A 66 -1.74 19.32 2.58
CA ASN A 66 -0.83 20.39 3.05
C ASN A 66 -0.92 21.68 2.20
N ASP A 67 -1.40 21.59 0.96
CA ASP A 67 -1.65 22.73 0.07
C ASP A 67 -3.01 23.41 0.30
N GLY A 68 -3.80 22.92 1.27
CA GLY A 68 -5.12 23.41 1.58
C GLY A 68 -6.26 22.83 0.73
N SER A 69 -5.95 21.94 -0.21
CA SER A 69 -6.98 21.19 -0.95
C SER A 69 -7.61 20.10 -0.10
N CYS A 70 -8.76 19.60 -0.52
CA CYS A 70 -9.47 18.53 0.14
C CYS A 70 -9.49 17.29 -0.76
N PHE A 71 -9.21 16.12 -0.18
CA PHE A 71 -9.37 14.83 -0.83
C PHE A 71 -10.56 14.07 -0.25
N THR A 72 -11.03 13.06 -0.94
CA THR A 72 -12.21 12.28 -0.58
C THR A 72 -11.84 10.82 -0.31
N ASP A 73 -12.82 10.02 0.15
CA ASP A 73 -12.69 8.57 0.24
C ASP A 73 -12.30 7.92 -1.08
N LYS A 74 -12.79 8.42 -2.22
CA LYS A 74 -12.43 7.90 -3.55
C LYS A 74 -10.94 8.02 -3.84
N ASP A 75 -10.29 9.08 -3.38
CA ASP A 75 -8.85 9.26 -3.51
C ASP A 75 -8.10 8.27 -2.65
N VAL A 76 -8.55 8.04 -1.40
CA VAL A 76 -8.00 7.02 -0.51
C VAL A 76 -8.20 5.63 -1.10
N HIS A 77 -9.39 5.31 -1.60
CA HIS A 77 -9.70 4.04 -2.25
C HIS A 77 -8.77 3.78 -3.43
N ARG A 78 -8.54 4.79 -4.27
CA ARG A 78 -7.60 4.70 -5.40
C ARG A 78 -6.18 4.37 -4.95
N ILE A 79 -5.69 4.97 -3.87
CA ILE A 79 -4.36 4.66 -3.32
C ILE A 79 -4.31 3.23 -2.77
N LEU A 80 -5.35 2.80 -2.04
CA LEU A 80 -5.43 1.42 -1.53
C LEU A 80 -5.43 0.40 -2.67
N GLU A 81 -6.18 0.64 -3.74
CA GLU A 81 -6.19 -0.23 -4.94
C GLU A 81 -4.83 -0.26 -5.63
N LEU A 82 -4.17 0.89 -5.80
CA LEU A 82 -2.81 0.97 -6.37
C LEU A 82 -1.79 0.20 -5.54
N LYS A 83 -1.99 0.12 -4.22
CA LYS A 83 -1.18 -0.68 -3.31
C LYS A 83 -1.56 -2.17 -3.29
N GLY A 84 -2.58 -2.58 -4.05
CA GLY A 84 -2.99 -3.97 -4.19
C GLY A 84 -3.98 -4.47 -3.13
N PHE A 85 -4.53 -3.60 -2.29
CA PHE A 85 -5.57 -3.99 -1.34
C PHE A 85 -6.87 -4.28 -2.07
N GLN A 86 -7.47 -5.44 -1.77
CA GLN A 86 -8.67 -5.91 -2.42
C GLN A 86 -9.92 -5.40 -1.72
N ARG A 87 -10.95 -5.05 -2.50
CA ARG A 87 -12.29 -4.79 -2.01
C ARG A 87 -12.98 -6.09 -1.57
N LEU A 88 -13.95 -6.00 -0.69
CA LEU A 88 -14.77 -7.14 -0.30
C LEU A 88 -15.52 -7.71 -1.51
N ASN A 89 -16.05 -6.82 -2.35
CA ASN A 89 -16.60 -7.18 -3.65
C ASN A 89 -15.77 -6.55 -4.78
N PRO A 90 -14.77 -7.27 -5.35
CA PRO A 90 -13.88 -6.72 -6.38
C PRO A 90 -14.57 -6.29 -7.67
N LEU A 91 -15.77 -6.80 -7.94
CA LEU A 91 -16.56 -6.47 -9.14
C LEU A 91 -17.39 -5.19 -8.95
N ASP A 92 -17.61 -4.78 -7.71
CA ASP A 92 -18.37 -3.57 -7.38
C ASP A 92 -17.41 -2.43 -6.99
N LYS A 93 -17.20 -1.51 -7.92
CA LYS A 93 -16.35 -0.32 -7.70
C LYS A 93 -16.95 0.67 -6.68
N THR A 94 -18.20 0.49 -6.29
CA THR A 94 -18.85 1.32 -5.26
C THR A 94 -18.68 0.73 -3.86
N ASP A 95 -18.16 -0.49 -3.75
CA ASP A 95 -17.85 -1.11 -2.47
C ASP A 95 -16.70 -0.36 -1.78
N GLU A 96 -16.92 0.04 -0.53
CA GLU A 96 -16.00 0.85 0.27
C GLU A 96 -15.26 0.02 1.32
N TRP A 97 -15.38 -1.31 1.28
CA TRP A 97 -14.73 -2.24 2.19
C TRP A 97 -13.42 -2.77 1.60
N PHE A 98 -12.32 -2.57 2.33
CA PHE A 98 -11.00 -3.01 1.91
C PHE A 98 -10.38 -3.98 2.91
N ARG A 99 -9.72 -5.01 2.40
CA ARG A 99 -8.92 -5.92 3.21
C ARG A 99 -7.57 -5.29 3.52
N CYS A 100 -7.54 -4.44 4.54
CA CYS A 100 -6.37 -3.66 4.94
C CYS A 100 -6.35 -3.44 6.45
N THR A 101 -5.26 -2.89 6.96
CA THR A 101 -5.10 -2.47 8.35
C THR A 101 -5.33 -0.96 8.48
N VAL A 102 -5.45 -0.47 9.73
CA VAL A 102 -5.54 0.97 10.02
C VAL A 102 -4.30 1.70 9.51
N ALA A 103 -3.11 1.11 9.71
CA ALA A 103 -1.85 1.69 9.25
C ALA A 103 -1.79 1.85 7.72
N ASP A 104 -2.42 0.95 6.95
CA ASP A 104 -2.49 1.06 5.49
C ASP A 104 -3.36 2.25 5.05
N VAL A 105 -4.48 2.49 5.77
CA VAL A 105 -5.35 3.65 5.53
C VAL A 105 -4.64 4.95 5.91
N GLU A 106 -3.98 5.00 7.06
CA GLU A 106 -3.17 6.14 7.50
C GLU A 106 -2.07 6.49 6.48
N ALA A 107 -1.38 5.48 5.96
CA ALA A 107 -0.36 5.65 4.93
C ALA A 107 -0.94 6.18 3.61
N ALA A 108 -2.14 5.74 3.22
CA ALA A 108 -2.82 6.28 2.04
C ALA A 108 -3.21 7.75 2.24
N ILE A 109 -3.72 8.11 3.42
CA ILE A 109 -4.05 9.49 3.79
C ILE A 109 -2.79 10.37 3.81
N LEU A 110 -1.69 9.89 4.40
CA LEU A 110 -0.42 10.62 4.44
C LEU A 110 0.14 10.88 3.04
N SER A 111 0.05 9.89 2.15
CA SER A 111 0.43 10.02 0.75
C SER A 111 -0.34 11.13 0.04
N LEU A 112 -1.68 11.17 0.22
CA LEU A 112 -2.54 12.23 -0.31
C LEU A 112 -2.23 13.60 0.31
N ARG A 113 -2.04 13.65 1.63
CA ARG A 113 -1.76 14.89 2.37
C ARG A 113 -0.45 15.54 1.96
N THR A 114 0.57 14.74 1.70
CA THR A 114 1.92 15.22 1.36
C THR A 114 2.20 15.28 -0.13
N GLY A 115 1.34 14.67 -0.96
CA GLY A 115 1.58 14.49 -2.39
C GLY A 115 2.74 13.53 -2.69
N ARG A 116 3.23 12.80 -1.68
CA ARG A 116 4.34 11.85 -1.80
C ARG A 116 3.88 10.45 -1.48
N ASP A 117 4.26 9.49 -2.31
CA ASP A 117 4.10 8.08 -1.98
C ASP A 117 4.93 7.75 -0.74
N ASN A 118 4.28 7.24 0.30
CA ASN A 118 4.98 6.77 1.48
C ASN A 118 5.63 5.42 1.14
N GLU A 119 6.96 5.42 0.97
CA GLU A 119 7.73 4.23 0.57
C GLU A 119 7.66 3.10 1.60
N GLU A 120 7.44 3.41 2.88
CA GLU A 120 7.42 2.43 3.97
C GLU A 120 6.24 1.44 3.91
N ASN A 121 5.18 1.78 3.19
CA ASN A 121 3.97 0.95 3.09
C ASN A 121 3.69 0.42 1.67
N ARG A 122 4.70 0.33 0.82
CA ARG A 122 4.58 -0.32 -0.48
C ARG A 122 4.59 -1.84 -0.36
N THR A 123 3.51 -2.42 0.11
CA THR A 123 3.24 -3.86 -0.08
C THR A 123 2.69 -4.08 -1.49
N GLN A 124 3.52 -3.85 -2.51
CA GLN A 124 3.18 -4.28 -3.86
C GLN A 124 3.64 -5.71 -4.03
N ASN A 125 2.70 -6.63 -4.18
CA ASN A 125 2.97 -7.95 -4.73
C ASN A 125 3.30 -7.78 -6.22
N PHE A 126 4.57 -7.54 -6.53
CA PHE A 126 5.04 -7.54 -7.90
C PHE A 126 5.10 -8.97 -8.43
N THR A 127 4.27 -9.25 -9.40
CA THR A 127 4.52 -10.42 -10.24
C THR A 127 5.61 -10.04 -11.25
N MET A 128 6.75 -10.70 -11.17
CA MET A 128 7.81 -10.50 -12.15
C MET A 128 7.34 -10.93 -13.54
N ARG A 129 7.73 -10.17 -14.56
CA ARG A 129 7.51 -10.56 -15.95
C ARG A 129 8.35 -11.79 -16.29
N PRO A 130 7.92 -12.65 -17.22
CA PRO A 130 8.65 -13.89 -17.56
C PRO A 130 10.13 -13.66 -17.88
N GLU A 131 10.46 -12.59 -18.60
CA GLU A 131 11.84 -12.23 -18.94
C GLU A 131 12.68 -11.79 -17.73
N GLN A 132 12.03 -11.16 -16.73
CA GLN A 132 12.68 -10.77 -15.47
C GLN A 132 12.97 -12.00 -14.62
N TYR A 133 11.98 -12.89 -14.49
CA TYR A 133 12.11 -14.14 -13.76
C TYR A 133 13.25 -14.99 -14.35
N ARG A 134 13.26 -15.14 -15.69
CA ARG A 134 14.33 -15.86 -16.38
C ARG A 134 15.72 -15.27 -16.13
N ALA A 135 15.85 -13.95 -16.08
CA ALA A 135 17.14 -13.29 -15.80
C ALA A 135 17.62 -13.60 -14.37
N VAL A 136 16.73 -13.58 -13.39
CA VAL A 136 17.05 -13.92 -11.99
C VAL A 136 17.45 -15.38 -11.90
N GLU A 137 16.67 -16.29 -12.45
CA GLU A 137 16.92 -17.73 -12.41
C GLU A 137 18.27 -18.10 -13.09
N MET A 138 18.54 -17.56 -14.27
CA MET A 138 19.82 -17.79 -14.96
C MET A 138 21.01 -17.30 -14.13
N THR A 139 20.89 -16.16 -13.48
CA THR A 139 21.96 -15.60 -12.65
C THR A 139 22.19 -16.46 -11.41
N LYS A 140 21.11 -16.86 -10.74
CA LYS A 140 21.15 -17.75 -9.58
C LYS A 140 21.85 -19.05 -9.92
N ASN A 141 21.40 -19.75 -10.96
CA ASN A 141 21.97 -21.02 -11.42
C ASN A 141 23.46 -20.88 -11.79
N TYR A 142 23.86 -19.75 -12.37
CA TYR A 142 25.27 -19.48 -12.66
C TYR A 142 26.09 -19.29 -11.37
N PHE A 143 25.57 -18.56 -10.39
CA PHE A 143 26.27 -18.34 -9.12
C PHE A 143 26.43 -19.65 -8.35
N GLU A 144 25.43 -20.49 -8.31
CA GLU A 144 25.45 -21.79 -7.69
C GLU A 144 26.48 -22.71 -8.35
N ARG A 145 26.51 -22.72 -9.68
CA ARG A 145 27.47 -23.52 -10.42
C ARG A 145 28.91 -23.10 -10.15
N VAL A 146 29.21 -21.79 -10.22
CA VAL A 146 30.58 -21.29 -9.98
C VAL A 146 31.03 -21.58 -8.55
N ALA A 147 30.15 -21.46 -7.57
CA ALA A 147 30.46 -21.73 -6.19
C ALA A 147 30.77 -23.25 -5.94
N LYS A 148 30.13 -24.15 -6.70
CA LYS A 148 30.41 -25.60 -6.63
C LYS A 148 31.69 -25.98 -7.35
N GLU A 149 32.04 -25.31 -8.45
CA GLU A 149 33.23 -25.59 -9.26
C GLU A 149 34.50 -25.04 -8.60
N ASP A 150 34.44 -23.84 -8.01
CA ASP A 150 35.59 -23.19 -7.37
C ASP A 150 35.15 -22.23 -6.26
N THR A 151 35.37 -22.62 -5.01
CA THR A 151 34.99 -21.83 -3.82
C THR A 151 35.78 -20.53 -3.69
N ASN A 152 36.91 -20.37 -4.36
CA ASN A 152 37.75 -19.16 -4.33
C ASN A 152 37.39 -18.17 -5.44
N ARG A 153 36.58 -18.56 -6.41
CA ARG A 153 36.19 -17.73 -7.54
C ARG A 153 34.97 -16.88 -7.19
N THR A 154 35.12 -15.56 -7.24
CA THR A 154 33.98 -14.65 -7.12
C THR A 154 33.16 -14.69 -8.42
N PRO A 155 31.88 -15.12 -8.39
CA PRO A 155 31.05 -15.14 -9.57
C PRO A 155 30.71 -13.72 -10.03
N ARG A 156 30.73 -13.48 -11.34
CA ARG A 156 30.37 -12.21 -11.96
C ARG A 156 29.38 -12.43 -13.08
N PHE A 157 28.27 -11.71 -13.07
CA PHE A 157 27.24 -11.80 -14.08
C PHE A 157 26.83 -10.42 -14.58
N LEU A 158 26.68 -10.25 -15.88
CA LEU A 158 26.28 -8.98 -16.50
C LEU A 158 24.90 -9.11 -17.13
N TRP A 159 23.99 -8.27 -16.72
CA TRP A 159 22.70 -8.11 -17.38
C TRP A 159 22.75 -7.00 -18.43
N ASN A 160 22.75 -7.39 -19.71
CA ASN A 160 22.53 -6.45 -20.80
C ASN A 160 21.02 -6.29 -21.03
N ALA A 161 20.41 -5.34 -20.35
CA ALA A 161 18.97 -5.13 -20.34
C ALA A 161 18.62 -3.69 -20.74
N LYS A 162 17.56 -3.57 -21.58
CA LYS A 162 17.02 -2.27 -22.05
C LYS A 162 16.52 -1.41 -20.88
N MET A 163 16.33 -0.12 -21.15
CA MET A 163 15.64 0.79 -20.23
C MET A 163 14.24 0.22 -19.87
N ARG A 164 13.78 0.48 -18.66
CA ARG A 164 12.48 -0.02 -18.13
C ARG A 164 12.36 -1.54 -18.00
N PHE A 165 13.43 -2.29 -18.18
CA PHE A 165 13.44 -3.73 -17.92
C PHE A 165 13.11 -4.06 -16.45
N GLY A 166 13.44 -3.17 -15.52
CA GLY A 166 13.30 -3.41 -14.07
C GLY A 166 14.54 -4.06 -13.45
N LYS A 167 15.73 -3.66 -13.89
CA LYS A 167 17.02 -4.21 -13.41
C LYS A 167 17.14 -4.20 -11.88
N THR A 168 16.74 -3.10 -11.24
CA THR A 168 16.78 -2.97 -9.78
C THR A 168 15.87 -3.99 -9.10
N LEU A 169 14.64 -4.18 -9.63
CA LEU A 169 13.71 -5.18 -9.12
C LEU A 169 14.28 -6.60 -9.22
N CYS A 170 14.87 -6.93 -10.38
CA CYS A 170 15.51 -8.24 -10.57
C CYS A 170 16.69 -8.44 -9.61
N ALA A 171 17.50 -7.42 -9.36
CA ALA A 171 18.60 -7.48 -8.42
C ALA A 171 18.14 -7.71 -6.98
N LEU A 172 17.07 -7.01 -6.55
CA LEU A 172 16.46 -7.20 -5.24
C LEU A 172 15.86 -8.59 -5.08
N GLN A 173 15.16 -9.07 -6.12
CA GLN A 173 14.57 -10.42 -6.11
C GLN A 173 15.67 -11.50 -6.05
N LEU A 174 16.73 -11.34 -6.83
CA LEU A 174 17.91 -12.26 -6.77
C LEU A 174 18.52 -12.26 -5.36
N ALA A 175 18.73 -11.09 -4.78
CA ALA A 175 19.27 -10.96 -3.42
C ALA A 175 18.37 -11.63 -2.38
N ARG A 176 17.06 -11.49 -2.51
CA ARG A 176 16.07 -12.15 -1.65
C ARG A 176 16.15 -13.67 -1.79
N GLU A 177 16.06 -14.20 -3.01
CA GLU A 177 16.08 -15.63 -3.25
C GLU A 177 17.40 -16.29 -2.79
N MET A 178 18.53 -15.60 -2.97
CA MET A 178 19.82 -16.11 -2.51
C MET A 178 20.03 -15.90 -1.00
N GLY A 179 19.30 -15.01 -0.36
CA GLY A 179 19.33 -14.83 1.10
C GLY A 179 18.46 -15.83 1.86
N GLU A 180 17.35 -16.25 1.27
CA GLU A 180 16.40 -17.23 1.83
C GLU A 180 16.78 -18.68 1.54
N TRP A 181 17.80 -18.90 0.72
CA TRP A 181 18.16 -20.23 0.22
C TRP A 181 19.00 -21.03 1.24
N GLU A 182 18.63 -22.29 1.46
CA GLU A 182 19.30 -23.24 2.36
C GLU A 182 20.52 -23.94 1.72
N GLY A 183 20.98 -23.50 0.54
CA GLY A 183 22.11 -24.11 -0.19
C GLY A 183 23.47 -23.57 0.24
N ASP A 184 24.55 -24.10 -0.39
CA ASP A 184 25.95 -23.82 -0.06
C ASP A 184 26.36 -22.33 -0.23
N VAL A 185 25.57 -21.53 -0.92
CA VAL A 185 25.85 -20.11 -1.21
C VAL A 185 24.74 -19.21 -0.68
N GLN A 186 24.90 -18.73 0.53
CA GLN A 186 23.96 -17.78 1.11
C GLN A 186 24.47 -16.34 1.02
N VAL A 187 23.68 -15.44 0.42
CA VAL A 187 23.98 -14.01 0.37
C VAL A 187 23.50 -13.35 1.64
N LYS A 188 24.42 -12.99 2.54
CA LYS A 188 24.10 -12.32 3.82
C LYS A 188 24.00 -10.80 3.71
N ARG A 189 24.61 -10.20 2.68
CA ARG A 189 24.64 -8.74 2.47
C ARG A 189 24.63 -8.43 0.99
N THR A 190 23.85 -7.44 0.58
CA THR A 190 23.78 -6.95 -0.80
C THR A 190 24.06 -5.46 -0.83
N LEU A 191 25.01 -5.03 -1.67
CA LEU A 191 25.29 -3.63 -1.95
C LEU A 191 24.83 -3.30 -3.36
N ILE A 192 23.91 -2.33 -3.49
CA ILE A 192 23.45 -1.82 -4.79
C ILE A 192 24.03 -0.43 -4.96
N VAL A 193 24.87 -0.27 -5.99
CA VAL A 193 25.44 1.02 -6.37
C VAL A 193 24.72 1.51 -7.61
N THR A 194 24.10 2.69 -7.54
CA THR A 194 23.43 3.33 -8.68
C THR A 194 24.12 4.64 -9.00
N HIS A 195 24.21 4.97 -10.28
CA HIS A 195 24.67 6.28 -10.77
C HIS A 195 23.44 7.12 -11.08
N ARG A 196 23.43 8.38 -10.62
CA ARG A 196 22.44 9.41 -11.00
C ARG A 196 22.95 10.19 -12.21
#